data_e0346b39d1f2d7682473be38dd14cdab
#
_entry.id   e0346b39d1f2d7682473be38dd14cdab
#
_cell.length_a   1.000
_cell.length_b   1.000
_cell.length_c   1.000
_cell.angle_alpha   90.00
_cell.angle_beta   90.00
_cell.angle_gamma   90.00
#
_symmetry.space_group_name_H-M   'P 1'
#
loop_
_entity.id
_entity.type
_entity.pdbx_description
1 polymer ?
#
loop_
_entity_poly.entity_id
_entity_poly.type
_entity_poly.pdbx_seq_one_letter_code
_entity_poly.pdbx_strand_id
1 'polypeptide(L)'
;MASRAVVIGPAGYAVGSGLDSHPPIGESARMYGEVLAGDEMWGADCCRVLTEDEVQTADGVMRALQEAADETGPDDIFLVVYVGHGQYWSDVPGAQVHFSLGSSYRDKPWTWLSSWYVYRVMRKARARLKVLIADCCYSNLLPQLGEEAVLPGVLGALDEGTCVFTAVKNASFAPAEGCSALPGNLAKCTPFSGHLLHILQDGTRDHNHQLTIGLLREAVKKEMENCTGAQHQVPRMSLNDARDGTPLFTNQMELKKRDPVPQLPVDPEDWVRTLMMDRDSRLDELLKDERKTGDVVALLSSRPDEASRHLARHIDVRANQAFSSPHAFARYWNQVEKALRV
;
A
#
# COMPACT_ATOMS: atom_id res chain seq x y z
N MET A 1 12.04 -10.79 -6.18
CA MET A 1 12.03 -9.35 -6.53
C MET A 1 10.83 -8.75 -5.85
N ALA A 2 10.81 -7.46 -5.62
CA ALA A 2 9.75 -6.83 -4.84
C ALA A 2 9.15 -5.67 -5.64
N SER A 3 7.85 -5.40 -5.43
CA SER A 3 7.20 -4.20 -5.99
C SER A 3 8.00 -2.95 -5.67
N ARG A 4 7.96 -1.96 -6.55
CA ARG A 4 8.69 -0.70 -6.40
C ARG A 4 7.76 0.50 -6.54
N ALA A 5 7.92 1.47 -5.65
CA ALA A 5 7.24 2.75 -5.70
C ALA A 5 8.25 3.91 -5.82
N VAL A 6 7.94 4.84 -6.69
CA VAL A 6 8.66 6.13 -6.78
C VAL A 6 7.67 7.25 -6.54
N VAL A 7 7.94 8.09 -5.54
CA VAL A 7 7.08 9.21 -5.16
C VAL A 7 7.77 10.52 -5.54
N ILE A 8 7.08 11.33 -6.33
CA ILE A 8 7.57 12.60 -6.91
C ILE A 8 6.68 13.72 -6.37
N GLY A 9 7.22 14.63 -5.57
CA GLY A 9 6.47 15.74 -4.99
C GLY A 9 7.35 16.98 -4.81
N PRO A 10 7.50 17.83 -5.84
CA PRO A 10 8.27 19.07 -5.70
C PRO A 10 7.56 20.05 -4.76
N ALA A 11 8.11 20.23 -3.56
CA ALA A 11 7.52 21.08 -2.53
C ALA A 11 7.76 22.58 -2.78
N GLY A 12 8.79 22.92 -3.54
CA GLY A 12 9.18 24.30 -3.84
C GLY A 12 9.63 24.47 -5.28
N TYR A 13 9.57 25.70 -5.76
CA TYR A 13 9.91 26.08 -7.12
C TYR A 13 10.91 27.24 -7.12
N ALA A 14 11.65 27.38 -8.21
CA ALA A 14 12.63 28.45 -8.39
C ALA A 14 11.96 29.83 -8.28
N VAL A 15 12.67 30.78 -7.67
CA VAL A 15 12.22 32.18 -7.58
C VAL A 15 11.99 32.76 -8.99
N GLY A 16 10.83 33.35 -9.19
CA GLY A 16 10.45 33.88 -10.51
C GLY A 16 9.95 32.83 -11.50
N SER A 17 9.73 31.60 -11.07
CA SER A 17 9.14 30.53 -11.90
C SER A 17 7.68 30.80 -12.30
N GLY A 18 6.97 31.64 -11.55
CA GLY A 18 5.53 31.85 -11.71
C GLY A 18 4.68 30.70 -11.18
N LEU A 19 5.30 29.69 -10.54
CA LEU A 19 4.63 28.59 -9.88
C LEU A 19 4.58 28.83 -8.38
N ASP A 20 3.41 28.60 -7.78
CA ASP A 20 3.21 28.73 -6.35
C ASP A 20 3.67 27.47 -5.63
N SER A 21 4.40 27.64 -4.53
CA SER A 21 4.78 26.53 -3.66
C SER A 21 3.62 26.21 -2.71
N HIS A 22 3.22 24.94 -2.68
CA HIS A 22 2.14 24.46 -1.83
C HIS A 22 2.71 23.40 -0.86
N PRO A 23 2.83 23.71 0.45
CA PRO A 23 3.31 22.77 1.44
C PRO A 23 2.60 21.40 1.43
N PRO A 24 1.27 21.31 1.16
CA PRO A 24 0.57 20.03 1.06
C PRO A 24 1.13 19.07 0.00
N ILE A 25 1.79 19.57 -1.05
CA ILE A 25 2.43 18.72 -2.06
C ILE A 25 3.56 17.90 -1.43
N GLY A 26 4.49 18.57 -0.74
CA GLY A 26 5.60 17.90 -0.07
C GLY A 26 5.13 17.00 1.07
N GLU A 27 4.12 17.41 1.82
CA GLU A 27 3.53 16.59 2.89
C GLU A 27 2.88 15.33 2.31
N SER A 28 2.15 15.43 1.22
CA SER A 28 1.57 14.25 0.54
C SER A 28 2.65 13.29 0.07
N ALA A 29 3.71 13.78 -0.56
CA ALA A 29 4.81 12.92 -1.00
C ALA A 29 5.49 12.20 0.17
N ARG A 30 5.76 12.92 1.26
CA ARG A 30 6.31 12.36 2.50
C ARG A 30 5.38 11.26 3.07
N MET A 31 4.09 11.54 3.16
CA MET A 31 3.09 10.59 3.68
C MET A 31 2.94 9.34 2.81
N TYR A 32 3.00 9.46 1.48
CA TYR A 32 3.07 8.28 0.61
C TYR A 32 4.30 7.43 0.93
N GLY A 33 5.45 8.07 1.13
CA GLY A 33 6.67 7.37 1.52
C GLY A 33 6.49 6.58 2.82
N GLU A 34 5.95 7.21 3.86
CA GLU A 34 5.73 6.56 5.15
C GLU A 34 4.75 5.40 5.09
N VAL A 35 3.62 5.58 4.38
CA VAL A 35 2.58 4.55 4.27
C VAL A 35 3.07 3.36 3.44
N LEU A 36 3.71 3.61 2.30
CA LEU A 36 4.16 2.54 1.41
C LEU A 36 5.40 1.81 1.95
N ALA A 37 6.25 2.50 2.71
CA ALA A 37 7.43 1.91 3.35
C ALA A 37 7.09 1.10 4.62
N GLY A 38 5.84 1.13 5.09
CA GLY A 38 5.40 0.31 6.22
C GLY A 38 5.55 -1.18 5.96
N ASP A 39 5.95 -1.96 6.98
CA ASP A 39 6.21 -3.40 6.87
C ASP A 39 4.99 -4.20 6.38
N GLU A 40 3.79 -3.72 6.71
CA GLU A 40 2.52 -4.34 6.32
C GLU A 40 2.07 -3.94 4.90
N MET A 41 2.76 -2.99 4.27
CA MET A 41 2.54 -2.58 2.88
C MET A 41 3.60 -3.21 1.98
N TRP A 42 4.62 -2.47 1.61
CA TRP A 42 5.65 -2.93 0.68
C TRP A 42 7.05 -2.98 1.30
N GLY A 43 7.24 -2.32 2.44
CA GLY A 43 8.52 -2.24 3.15
C GLY A 43 9.42 -1.07 2.68
N ALA A 44 10.34 -0.69 3.54
CA ALA A 44 11.18 0.50 3.36
C ALA A 44 12.03 0.45 2.08
N ASP A 45 12.54 -0.71 1.73
CA ASP A 45 13.40 -0.87 0.54
C ASP A 45 12.62 -0.82 -0.78
N CYS A 46 11.29 -0.80 -0.71
CA CYS A 46 10.40 -0.85 -1.88
C CYS A 46 9.84 0.52 -2.27
N CYS A 47 10.01 1.54 -1.45
CA CYS A 47 9.48 2.88 -1.68
C CYS A 47 10.58 3.93 -1.65
N ARG A 48 10.72 4.69 -2.74
CA ARG A 48 11.66 5.81 -2.85
C ARG A 48 10.90 7.11 -3.01
N VAL A 49 10.98 7.98 -2.00
CA VAL A 49 10.55 9.38 -2.13
C VAL A 49 11.73 10.16 -2.68
N LEU A 50 11.54 10.87 -3.79
CA LEU A 50 12.62 11.64 -4.40
C LEU A 50 12.98 12.84 -3.53
N THR A 51 14.26 13.05 -3.34
CA THR A 51 14.81 14.22 -2.62
C THR A 51 14.56 15.52 -3.37
N GLU A 52 14.71 16.65 -2.68
CA GLU A 52 14.58 17.97 -3.32
C GLU A 52 15.52 18.13 -4.52
N ASP A 53 16.74 17.61 -4.44
CA ASP A 53 17.71 17.69 -5.55
C ASP A 53 17.28 16.84 -6.75
N GLU A 54 16.73 15.64 -6.51
CA GLU A 54 16.28 14.73 -7.57
C GLU A 54 15.06 15.27 -8.31
N VAL A 55 14.14 15.94 -7.62
CA VAL A 55 12.93 16.53 -8.25
C VAL A 55 13.20 17.87 -8.93
N GLN A 56 14.43 18.38 -8.89
CA GLN A 56 14.75 19.64 -9.60
C GLN A 56 14.70 19.50 -11.11
N THR A 57 15.10 18.37 -11.66
CA THR A 57 15.25 18.20 -13.11
C THR A 57 14.61 16.92 -13.63
N ALA A 58 14.23 16.94 -14.91
CA ALA A 58 13.72 15.76 -15.57
C ALA A 58 14.72 14.58 -15.57
N ASP A 59 16.01 14.86 -15.66
CA ASP A 59 17.07 13.83 -15.63
C ASP A 59 17.11 13.12 -14.25
N GLY A 60 17.04 13.86 -13.16
CA GLY A 60 17.01 13.27 -11.81
C GLY A 60 15.81 12.34 -11.62
N VAL A 61 14.61 12.82 -11.99
CA VAL A 61 13.40 12.02 -11.91
C VAL A 61 13.45 10.80 -12.82
N MET A 62 13.88 10.98 -14.07
CA MET A 62 13.93 9.88 -15.05
C MET A 62 14.92 8.78 -14.66
N ARG A 63 16.05 9.15 -14.05
CA ARG A 63 17.02 8.20 -13.52
C ARG A 63 16.42 7.35 -12.41
N ALA A 64 15.78 7.98 -11.44
CA ALA A 64 15.13 7.26 -10.34
C ALA A 64 14.01 6.33 -10.82
N LEU A 65 13.20 6.79 -11.77
CA LEU A 65 12.15 5.95 -12.38
C LEU A 65 12.75 4.75 -13.14
N GLN A 66 13.85 4.95 -13.88
CA GLN A 66 14.49 3.87 -14.63
C GLN A 66 15.11 2.84 -13.69
N GLU A 67 15.83 3.28 -12.65
CA GLU A 67 16.42 2.41 -11.63
C GLU A 67 15.33 1.53 -10.97
N ALA A 68 14.24 2.13 -10.51
CA ALA A 68 13.14 1.40 -9.91
C ALA A 68 12.44 0.44 -10.89
N ALA A 69 12.28 0.83 -12.16
CA ALA A 69 11.69 -0.02 -13.19
C ALA A 69 12.57 -1.24 -13.51
N ASP A 70 13.89 -1.07 -13.53
CA ASP A 70 14.84 -2.15 -13.81
C ASP A 70 14.91 -3.19 -12.65
N GLU A 71 14.55 -2.76 -11.42
CA GLU A 71 14.47 -3.61 -10.24
C GLU A 71 13.17 -4.41 -10.13
N THR A 72 12.14 -4.12 -10.93
CA THR A 72 10.86 -4.84 -10.89
C THR A 72 10.90 -6.14 -11.71
N GLY A 73 10.26 -7.18 -11.18
CA GLY A 73 10.08 -8.47 -11.86
C GLY A 73 8.67 -8.65 -12.45
N PRO A 74 8.44 -9.77 -13.16
CA PRO A 74 7.17 -10.02 -13.86
C PRO A 74 5.95 -10.22 -12.94
N ASP A 75 6.16 -10.52 -11.67
CA ASP A 75 5.09 -10.69 -10.69
C ASP A 75 4.89 -9.45 -9.80
N ASP A 76 5.74 -8.44 -9.97
CA ASP A 76 5.76 -7.24 -9.12
C ASP A 76 4.81 -6.14 -9.63
N ILE A 77 4.66 -5.09 -8.83
CA ILE A 77 3.97 -3.86 -9.16
C ILE A 77 5.00 -2.73 -9.28
N PHE A 78 4.90 -1.94 -10.34
CA PHE A 78 5.63 -0.69 -10.48
C PHE A 78 4.68 0.49 -10.29
N LEU A 79 4.85 1.23 -9.19
CA LEU A 79 4.00 2.37 -8.82
C LEU A 79 4.78 3.67 -8.99
N VAL A 80 4.19 4.60 -9.71
CA VAL A 80 4.66 5.99 -9.77
C VAL A 80 3.58 6.88 -9.15
N VAL A 81 3.97 7.67 -8.15
CA VAL A 81 3.10 8.68 -7.54
C VAL A 81 3.67 10.05 -7.90
N TYR A 82 2.83 10.90 -8.47
CA TYR A 82 3.15 12.30 -8.70
C TYR A 82 2.14 13.19 -7.97
N VAL A 83 2.64 14.12 -7.16
CA VAL A 83 1.85 15.17 -6.50
C VAL A 83 2.48 16.50 -6.84
N GLY A 84 1.73 17.42 -7.48
CA GLY A 84 2.28 18.71 -7.88
C GLY A 84 1.45 19.49 -8.88
N HIS A 85 2.04 20.50 -9.51
CA HIS A 85 1.37 21.18 -10.60
C HIS A 85 1.39 20.34 -11.87
N GLY A 86 0.25 20.28 -12.54
CA GLY A 86 0.10 19.74 -13.88
C GLY A 86 -0.28 20.84 -14.86
N GLN A 87 0.26 20.76 -16.07
CA GLN A 87 -0.07 21.67 -17.16
C GLN A 87 -0.31 20.89 -18.44
N TYR A 88 -1.35 21.27 -19.17
CA TYR A 88 -1.63 20.73 -20.49
C TYR A 88 -1.31 21.77 -21.55
N TRP A 89 -0.44 21.44 -22.49
CA TRP A 89 -0.16 22.27 -23.66
C TRP A 89 -0.68 21.58 -24.91
N SER A 90 -1.64 22.25 -25.56
CA SER A 90 -2.24 21.81 -26.81
C SER A 90 -1.49 22.28 -28.04
N ASP A 91 -0.63 23.27 -27.90
CA ASP A 91 0.14 23.95 -28.95
C ASP A 91 1.53 23.33 -29.21
N VAL A 92 1.94 22.39 -28.36
CA VAL A 92 3.16 21.61 -28.60
C VAL A 92 2.85 20.32 -29.36
N PRO A 93 3.78 19.83 -30.20
CA PRO A 93 3.61 18.56 -30.87
C PRO A 93 3.31 17.43 -29.88
N GLY A 94 2.19 16.71 -30.09
CA GLY A 94 1.79 15.62 -29.23
C GLY A 94 1.11 16.07 -27.94
N ALA A 95 0.31 17.17 -28.00
CA ALA A 95 -0.48 17.71 -26.89
C ALA A 95 -0.60 16.78 -25.66
N GLN A 96 0.01 17.12 -24.53
CA GLN A 96 0.09 16.22 -23.39
C GLN A 96 0.18 16.96 -22.05
N VAL A 97 -0.08 16.22 -20.97
CA VAL A 97 0.12 16.70 -19.62
C VAL A 97 1.62 16.68 -19.27
N HIS A 98 2.08 17.74 -18.65
CA HIS A 98 3.41 17.88 -18.13
C HIS A 98 3.37 18.05 -16.63
N PHE A 99 4.31 17.46 -15.95
CA PHE A 99 4.51 17.51 -14.52
C PHE A 99 5.56 18.58 -14.17
N SER A 100 5.25 19.48 -13.27
CA SER A 100 6.24 20.46 -12.80
C SER A 100 7.34 19.79 -11.99
N LEU A 101 8.52 20.36 -12.05
CA LEU A 101 9.67 20.00 -11.25
C LEU A 101 10.19 21.27 -10.54
N GLY A 102 11.07 21.14 -9.58
CA GLY A 102 11.58 22.30 -8.82
C GLY A 102 12.15 23.41 -9.68
N SER A 103 12.75 23.09 -10.81
CA SER A 103 13.31 24.06 -11.80
C SER A 103 12.31 24.47 -12.89
N SER A 104 11.04 24.05 -12.82
CA SER A 104 10.06 24.42 -13.85
C SER A 104 9.63 25.88 -13.78
N TYR A 105 9.34 26.45 -14.94
CA TYR A 105 8.76 27.77 -15.10
C TYR A 105 7.40 27.65 -15.79
N ARG A 106 6.41 28.43 -15.34
CA ARG A 106 5.02 28.35 -15.79
C ARG A 106 4.86 28.45 -17.32
N ASP A 107 5.62 29.31 -17.94
CA ASP A 107 5.57 29.64 -19.36
C ASP A 107 6.63 28.93 -20.22
N LYS A 108 7.39 28.00 -19.64
CA LYS A 108 8.48 27.28 -20.33
C LYS A 108 8.24 25.79 -20.36
N PRO A 109 7.47 25.25 -21.32
CA PRO A 109 7.11 23.82 -21.42
C PRO A 109 8.32 22.89 -21.33
N TRP A 110 9.46 23.26 -21.88
CA TRP A 110 10.67 22.44 -21.89
C TRP A 110 11.35 22.28 -20.54
N THR A 111 10.92 23.02 -19.50
CA THR A 111 11.41 22.87 -18.13
C THR A 111 10.56 21.88 -17.30
N TRP A 112 9.49 21.33 -17.89
CA TRP A 112 8.59 20.40 -17.25
C TRP A 112 8.86 18.97 -17.71
N LEU A 113 8.52 18.00 -16.87
CA LEU A 113 8.58 16.59 -17.24
C LEU A 113 7.34 16.20 -18.03
N SER A 114 7.50 15.83 -19.27
CA SER A 114 6.41 15.29 -20.08
C SER A 114 5.95 13.94 -19.53
N SER A 115 4.64 13.74 -19.43
CA SER A 115 4.04 12.45 -19.05
C SER A 115 4.43 11.31 -20.00
N TRP A 116 4.73 11.64 -21.27
CA TRP A 116 5.20 10.66 -22.26
C TRP A 116 6.49 9.93 -21.79
N TYR A 117 7.43 10.65 -21.17
CA TYR A 117 8.66 10.02 -20.66
C TYR A 117 8.36 9.08 -19.51
N VAL A 118 7.45 9.45 -18.60
CA VAL A 118 7.00 8.60 -17.50
C VAL A 118 6.38 7.31 -18.04
N TYR A 119 5.44 7.42 -18.99
CA TYR A 119 4.83 6.26 -19.63
C TYR A 119 5.84 5.38 -20.33
N ARG A 120 6.84 5.97 -20.98
CA ARG A 120 7.90 5.22 -21.65
C ARG A 120 8.70 4.35 -20.67
N VAL A 121 9.00 4.85 -19.47
CA VAL A 121 9.65 4.03 -18.44
C VAL A 121 8.70 2.97 -17.93
N MET A 122 7.47 3.34 -17.59
CA MET A 122 6.46 2.38 -17.11
C MET A 122 6.28 1.22 -18.11
N ARG A 123 6.23 1.51 -19.40
CA ARG A 123 6.12 0.50 -20.45
C ARG A 123 7.30 -0.47 -20.47
N LYS A 124 8.50 0.00 -20.19
CA LYS A 124 9.71 -0.85 -20.16
C LYS A 124 9.83 -1.69 -18.90
N ALA A 125 9.19 -1.29 -17.80
CA ALA A 125 9.17 -2.06 -16.57
C ALA A 125 8.58 -3.46 -16.81
N ARG A 126 9.21 -4.49 -16.25
CA ARG A 126 8.73 -5.88 -16.38
C ARG A 126 7.53 -6.20 -15.48
N ALA A 127 7.13 -5.26 -14.63
CA ALA A 127 6.06 -5.43 -13.66
C ALA A 127 4.75 -5.93 -14.31
N ARG A 128 4.06 -6.88 -13.63
CA ARG A 128 2.72 -7.36 -14.05
C ARG A 128 1.67 -6.26 -14.03
N LEU A 129 1.83 -5.29 -13.11
CA LEU A 129 0.93 -4.14 -12.97
C LEU A 129 1.75 -2.87 -12.86
N LYS A 130 1.40 -1.89 -13.67
CA LYS A 130 2.02 -0.57 -13.70
C LYS A 130 0.98 0.46 -13.29
N VAL A 131 1.24 1.21 -12.23
CA VAL A 131 0.28 2.13 -11.65
C VAL A 131 0.86 3.54 -11.65
N LEU A 132 0.09 4.49 -12.19
CA LEU A 132 0.36 5.92 -12.05
C LEU A 132 -0.73 6.56 -11.18
N ILE A 133 -0.36 7.12 -10.06
CA ILE A 133 -1.21 8.00 -9.26
C ILE A 133 -0.78 9.43 -9.57
N ALA A 134 -1.68 10.25 -10.10
CA ALA A 134 -1.38 11.62 -10.50
C ALA A 134 -2.33 12.61 -9.78
N ASP A 135 -1.79 13.27 -8.78
CA ASP A 135 -2.45 14.34 -8.04
C ASP A 135 -1.99 15.69 -8.57
N CYS A 136 -2.59 16.08 -9.68
CA CYS A 136 -2.26 17.35 -10.33
C CYS A 136 -3.41 17.85 -11.21
N CYS A 137 -3.34 19.13 -11.59
CA CYS A 137 -4.25 19.71 -12.58
C CYS A 137 -4.16 18.97 -13.91
N TYR A 138 -5.26 18.93 -14.66
CA TYR A 138 -5.37 18.25 -15.96
C TYR A 138 -5.06 16.75 -15.95
N SER A 139 -4.89 16.11 -14.79
CA SER A 139 -4.53 14.68 -14.71
C SER A 139 -5.55 13.76 -15.40
N ASN A 140 -6.81 14.20 -15.52
CA ASN A 140 -7.84 13.47 -16.27
C ASN A 140 -7.52 13.25 -17.74
N LEU A 141 -6.60 14.05 -18.32
CA LEU A 141 -6.17 13.92 -19.71
C LEU A 141 -5.06 12.86 -19.88
N LEU A 142 -4.44 12.40 -18.80
CA LEU A 142 -3.41 11.38 -18.82
C LEU A 142 -3.85 10.06 -19.47
N PRO A 143 -5.02 9.48 -19.15
CA PRO A 143 -5.47 8.24 -19.78
C PRO A 143 -5.75 8.39 -21.27
N GLN A 144 -6.28 9.55 -21.70
CA GLN A 144 -6.62 9.85 -23.08
C GLN A 144 -5.37 9.97 -23.96
N LEU A 145 -4.29 10.51 -23.40
CA LEU A 145 -3.02 10.66 -24.11
C LEU A 145 -2.34 9.33 -24.41
N GLY A 146 -2.60 8.30 -23.61
CA GLY A 146 -2.15 6.94 -23.89
C GLY A 146 -2.88 6.30 -25.09
N GLU A 147 -4.12 6.74 -25.38
CA GLU A 147 -4.96 6.22 -26.46
C GLU A 147 -4.76 6.97 -27.77
N GLU A 148 -4.59 8.30 -27.75
CA GLU A 148 -4.63 9.15 -28.95
C GLU A 148 -3.26 9.71 -29.38
N ALA A 149 -2.31 9.85 -28.49
CA ALA A 149 -1.19 10.78 -28.69
C ALA A 149 -0.06 10.23 -29.50
N VAL A 150 -0.11 9.04 -30.05
CA VAL A 150 1.09 8.51 -30.63
C VAL A 150 0.89 7.65 -31.84
N LEU A 151 1.79 7.93 -32.75
CA LEU A 151 2.12 7.07 -33.86
C LEU A 151 1.82 5.60 -33.49
N PRO A 152 0.91 4.95 -34.23
CA PRO A 152 0.61 3.54 -34.01
C PRO A 152 1.92 2.76 -33.85
N GLY A 153 2.17 2.16 -32.72
CA GLY A 153 3.39 1.41 -32.43
C GLY A 153 4.36 2.01 -31.42
N VAL A 154 4.19 3.28 -30.98
CA VAL A 154 5.10 3.89 -29.97
C VAL A 154 4.49 3.95 -28.57
N LEU A 155 3.17 4.09 -28.48
CA LEU A 155 2.38 3.89 -27.25
C LEU A 155 1.22 2.93 -27.51
N GLY A 156 1.38 2.02 -28.46
CA GLY A 156 0.41 0.94 -28.61
C GLY A 156 0.26 0.27 -27.26
N ALA A 157 -0.92 0.37 -26.70
CA ALA A 157 -1.37 -0.17 -25.45
C ALA A 157 -0.32 0.00 -24.34
N LEU A 158 -0.59 0.79 -23.34
CA LEU A 158 0.05 0.59 -22.04
C LEU A 158 -0.11 -0.91 -21.79
N ASP A 159 0.98 -1.67 -21.86
CA ASP A 159 0.98 -3.14 -21.85
C ASP A 159 0.09 -3.68 -20.71
N GLU A 160 -0.37 -4.89 -20.87
CA GLU A 160 -1.22 -5.64 -19.95
C GLU A 160 -1.01 -5.21 -18.51
N GLY A 161 -2.08 -4.76 -17.84
CA GLY A 161 -2.05 -4.40 -16.45
C GLY A 161 -1.56 -2.97 -16.14
N THR A 162 -2.07 -1.96 -16.80
CA THR A 162 -1.84 -0.56 -16.43
C THR A 162 -3.07 0.06 -15.76
N CYS A 163 -2.82 0.82 -14.69
CA CYS A 163 -3.82 1.60 -13.97
C CYS A 163 -3.34 3.05 -13.84
N VAL A 164 -4.18 4.01 -14.23
CA VAL A 164 -3.93 5.44 -14.02
C VAL A 164 -5.01 5.99 -13.12
N PHE A 165 -4.62 6.47 -11.94
CA PHE A 165 -5.52 7.04 -10.95
C PHE A 165 -5.25 8.54 -10.82
N THR A 166 -6.25 9.37 -11.11
CA THR A 166 -6.12 10.81 -11.25
C THR A 166 -7.01 11.56 -10.28
N ALA A 167 -6.51 12.66 -9.73
CA ALA A 167 -7.22 13.48 -8.75
C ALA A 167 -8.46 14.16 -9.30
N VAL A 168 -8.54 14.38 -10.62
CA VAL A 168 -9.63 15.11 -11.25
C VAL A 168 -10.29 14.29 -12.36
N LYS A 169 -11.61 14.42 -12.47
CA LYS A 169 -12.41 13.75 -13.50
C LYS A 169 -12.50 14.55 -14.79
N ASN A 170 -12.51 15.87 -14.68
CA ASN A 170 -12.64 16.80 -15.81
C ASN A 170 -11.40 17.67 -15.93
N ALA A 171 -11.17 18.29 -17.07
CA ALA A 171 -10.08 19.27 -17.26
C ALA A 171 -10.29 20.45 -16.31
N SER A 172 -9.69 20.36 -15.12
CA SER A 172 -9.89 21.32 -14.05
C SER A 172 -8.69 21.30 -13.11
N PHE A 173 -8.73 22.22 -12.16
CA PHE A 173 -7.68 22.35 -11.15
C PHE A 173 -7.87 21.29 -10.05
N ALA A 174 -6.80 20.60 -9.71
CA ALA A 174 -6.72 19.82 -8.48
C ALA A 174 -6.49 20.78 -7.31
N PRO A 175 -7.31 20.73 -6.23
CA PRO A 175 -7.04 21.52 -5.04
C PRO A 175 -5.70 21.14 -4.43
N ALA A 176 -4.89 22.15 -4.13
CA ALA A 176 -3.56 21.97 -3.52
C ALA A 176 -3.54 22.32 -2.03
N GLU A 177 -4.66 22.74 -1.46
CA GLU A 177 -4.83 23.01 -0.04
C GLU A 177 -5.18 21.75 0.74
N GLY A 178 -4.92 21.73 2.04
CA GLY A 178 -5.25 20.59 2.90
C GLY A 178 -6.76 20.38 3.06
N CYS A 179 -7.14 19.23 3.61
CA CYS A 179 -8.52 18.88 3.91
C CYS A 179 -8.75 18.77 5.42
N SER A 180 -9.50 19.69 6.01
CA SER A 180 -9.77 19.75 7.45
C SER A 180 -10.61 18.57 8.00
N ALA A 181 -11.25 17.78 7.14
CA ALA A 181 -12.02 16.60 7.55
C ALA A 181 -11.13 15.37 7.77
N LEU A 182 -9.88 15.42 7.34
CA LEU A 182 -8.94 14.30 7.51
C LEU A 182 -8.21 14.37 8.87
N PRO A 183 -7.84 13.23 9.46
CA PRO A 183 -7.18 13.20 10.75
C PRO A 183 -5.68 13.54 10.66
N GLY A 184 -5.16 14.16 11.72
CA GLY A 184 -3.72 14.33 11.94
C GLY A 184 -2.96 14.98 10.78
N ASN A 185 -1.89 14.34 10.35
CA ASN A 185 -1.04 14.85 9.27
C ASN A 185 -1.71 14.72 7.89
N LEU A 186 -2.66 13.83 7.72
CA LEU A 186 -3.41 13.70 6.47
C LEU A 186 -4.20 14.96 6.12
N ALA A 187 -4.62 15.72 7.14
CA ALA A 187 -5.26 17.04 6.95
C ALA A 187 -4.38 18.07 6.24
N LYS A 188 -3.05 17.86 6.27
CA LYS A 188 -2.06 18.73 5.63
C LYS A 188 -1.72 18.29 4.19
N CYS A 189 -2.17 17.12 3.78
CA CYS A 189 -2.00 16.63 2.41
C CYS A 189 -2.96 17.31 1.45
N THR A 190 -2.67 17.26 0.16
CA THR A 190 -3.66 17.60 -0.87
C THR A 190 -4.90 16.72 -0.71
N PRO A 191 -6.12 17.20 -1.00
CA PRO A 191 -7.34 16.47 -0.70
C PRO A 191 -7.38 15.06 -1.28
N PHE A 192 -7.03 14.90 -2.55
CA PHE A 192 -7.04 13.58 -3.18
C PHE A 192 -6.02 12.62 -2.53
N SER A 193 -4.77 13.06 -2.39
CA SER A 193 -3.73 12.26 -1.74
C SER A 193 -4.08 11.95 -0.29
N GLY A 194 -4.60 12.94 0.46
CA GLY A 194 -4.99 12.75 1.85
C GLY A 194 -6.07 11.67 2.04
N HIS A 195 -7.14 11.70 1.21
CA HIS A 195 -8.20 10.69 1.26
C HIS A 195 -7.71 9.32 0.80
N LEU A 196 -6.89 9.25 -0.24
CA LEU A 196 -6.30 7.99 -0.69
C LEU A 196 -5.40 7.39 0.40
N LEU A 197 -4.53 8.19 1.00
CA LEU A 197 -3.66 7.76 2.11
C LEU A 197 -4.46 7.33 3.35
N HIS A 198 -5.57 8.01 3.66
CA HIS A 198 -6.46 7.60 4.74
C HIS A 198 -7.00 6.19 4.53
N ILE A 199 -7.45 5.87 3.31
CA ILE A 199 -7.90 4.53 2.97
C ILE A 199 -6.75 3.51 3.03
N LEU A 200 -5.55 3.88 2.60
CA LEU A 200 -4.38 2.99 2.69
C LEU A 200 -4.00 2.70 4.14
N GLN A 201 -4.10 3.68 5.04
CA GLN A 201 -3.78 3.52 6.46
C GLN A 201 -4.87 2.79 7.25
N ASP A 202 -6.14 3.09 6.98
CA ASP A 202 -7.24 2.55 7.77
C ASP A 202 -7.89 1.32 7.15
N GLY A 203 -7.71 1.14 5.86
CA GLY A 203 -8.34 0.06 5.09
C GLY A 203 -9.82 0.33 4.81
N THR A 204 -10.49 -0.67 4.25
CA THR A 204 -11.93 -0.68 3.98
C THR A 204 -12.61 -1.78 4.77
N ARG A 205 -13.91 -1.60 5.05
CA ARG A 205 -14.73 -2.59 5.77
C ARG A 205 -15.05 -3.85 4.95
N ASP A 206 -14.57 -3.91 3.72
CA ASP A 206 -14.65 -5.13 2.93
C ASP A 206 -13.75 -6.21 3.54
N HIS A 207 -14.29 -7.42 3.70
CA HIS A 207 -13.59 -8.56 4.31
C HIS A 207 -12.46 -9.15 3.44
N ASN A 208 -11.96 -8.40 2.47
CA ASN A 208 -10.83 -8.79 1.65
C ASN A 208 -9.51 -8.37 2.30
N HIS A 209 -8.57 -9.29 2.42
CA HIS A 209 -7.22 -9.00 2.92
C HIS A 209 -6.43 -8.04 2.03
N GLN A 210 -6.87 -7.84 0.79
CA GLN A 210 -6.22 -6.98 -0.18
C GLN A 210 -7.20 -5.91 -0.68
N LEU A 211 -6.70 -4.68 -0.75
CA LEU A 211 -7.35 -3.60 -1.48
C LEU A 211 -7.11 -3.83 -2.97
N THR A 212 -8.15 -4.26 -3.66
CA THR A 212 -8.11 -4.34 -5.12
C THR A 212 -8.29 -2.97 -5.75
N ILE A 213 -7.93 -2.84 -7.02
CA ILE A 213 -8.10 -1.61 -7.80
C ILE A 213 -9.55 -1.09 -7.71
N GLY A 214 -10.53 -1.97 -7.88
CA GLY A 214 -11.96 -1.60 -7.83
C GLY A 214 -12.39 -1.14 -6.44
N LEU A 215 -11.99 -1.85 -5.37
CA LEU A 215 -12.30 -1.45 -4.00
C LEU A 215 -11.70 -0.09 -3.66
N LEU A 216 -10.43 0.12 -4.03
CA LEU A 216 -9.75 1.39 -3.80
C LEU A 216 -10.46 2.54 -4.52
N ARG A 217 -10.81 2.34 -5.79
CA ARG A 217 -11.56 3.34 -6.59
C ARG A 217 -12.86 3.75 -5.93
N GLU A 218 -13.69 2.77 -5.56
CA GLU A 218 -15.00 3.05 -4.96
C GLU A 218 -14.87 3.67 -3.56
N ALA A 219 -13.89 3.23 -2.76
CA ALA A 219 -13.65 3.78 -1.44
C ALA A 219 -13.23 5.26 -1.50
N VAL A 220 -12.22 5.59 -2.33
CA VAL A 220 -11.75 6.98 -2.48
C VAL A 220 -12.86 7.88 -3.04
N LYS A 221 -13.56 7.41 -4.07
CA LYS A 221 -14.69 8.15 -4.64
C LYS A 221 -15.74 8.46 -3.59
N LYS A 222 -16.20 7.46 -2.85
CA LYS A 222 -17.23 7.60 -1.80
C LYS A 222 -16.78 8.54 -0.69
N GLU A 223 -15.54 8.41 -0.26
CA GLU A 223 -14.99 9.25 0.80
C GLU A 223 -14.91 10.72 0.36
N MET A 224 -14.41 10.98 -0.84
CA MET A 224 -14.33 12.33 -1.39
C MET A 224 -15.71 12.95 -1.70
N GLU A 225 -16.67 12.16 -2.21
CA GLU A 225 -18.04 12.65 -2.45
C GLU A 225 -18.76 13.06 -1.15
N ASN A 226 -18.45 12.41 -0.04
CA ASN A 226 -19.06 12.67 1.27
C ASN A 226 -18.27 13.70 2.12
N CYS A 227 -17.09 14.10 1.69
CA CYS A 227 -16.25 15.03 2.45
C CYS A 227 -16.71 16.46 2.30
N THR A 228 -16.77 17.19 3.42
CA THR A 228 -17.13 18.60 3.47
C THR A 228 -15.96 19.50 3.86
N GLY A 229 -14.77 18.94 4.08
CA GLY A 229 -13.61 19.63 4.63
C GLY A 229 -12.79 20.44 3.63
N ALA A 230 -13.00 20.24 2.33
CA ALA A 230 -12.34 21.01 1.26
C ALA A 230 -13.19 20.96 -0.02
N GLN A 231 -12.79 21.73 -1.03
CA GLN A 231 -13.32 21.54 -2.37
C GLN A 231 -12.72 20.26 -2.96
N HIS A 232 -13.57 19.32 -3.33
CA HIS A 232 -13.13 18.05 -3.90
C HIS A 232 -13.52 17.97 -5.38
N GLN A 233 -12.62 17.37 -6.14
CA GLN A 233 -12.91 16.84 -7.46
C GLN A 233 -13.14 15.34 -7.34
N VAL A 234 -14.07 14.80 -8.13
CA VAL A 234 -14.25 13.34 -8.18
C VAL A 234 -13.06 12.74 -8.91
N PRO A 235 -12.34 11.79 -8.27
CA PRO A 235 -11.20 11.15 -8.91
C PRO A 235 -11.65 10.25 -10.06
N ARG A 236 -10.73 10.01 -11.01
CA ARG A 236 -10.93 9.08 -12.10
C ARG A 236 -9.88 7.98 -12.06
N MET A 237 -10.29 6.76 -12.37
CA MET A 237 -9.38 5.66 -12.58
C MET A 237 -9.61 5.08 -13.96
N SER A 238 -8.54 4.89 -14.71
CA SER A 238 -8.55 4.28 -16.03
C SER A 238 -7.70 3.03 -16.01
N LEU A 239 -8.23 1.95 -16.57
CA LEU A 239 -7.60 0.65 -16.61
C LEU A 239 -7.36 0.27 -18.08
N ASN A 240 -6.21 -0.32 -18.35
CA ASN A 240 -5.92 -0.99 -19.60
C ASN A 240 -5.39 -2.39 -19.26
N ASP A 241 -6.13 -3.42 -19.67
CA ASP A 241 -5.89 -4.85 -19.37
C ASP A 241 -5.76 -5.21 -17.88
N ALA A 242 -5.75 -4.24 -16.97
CA ALA A 242 -5.94 -4.46 -15.53
C ALA A 242 -7.42 -4.66 -15.21
N ARG A 243 -7.71 -5.47 -14.18
CA ARG A 243 -9.09 -5.77 -13.77
C ARG A 243 -9.38 -5.13 -12.41
N ASP A 244 -10.63 -4.78 -12.17
CA ASP A 244 -11.08 -4.25 -10.87
C ASP A 244 -10.70 -5.16 -9.68
N GLY A 245 -10.70 -6.47 -9.87
CA GLY A 245 -10.28 -7.45 -8.87
C GLY A 245 -8.77 -7.59 -8.69
N THR A 246 -7.92 -6.86 -9.44
CA THR A 246 -6.46 -6.95 -9.31
C THR A 246 -6.00 -6.39 -7.96
N PRO A 247 -5.28 -7.17 -7.14
CA PRO A 247 -4.75 -6.69 -5.86
C PRO A 247 -3.68 -5.61 -6.06
N LEU A 248 -3.76 -4.54 -5.25
CA LEU A 248 -2.82 -3.43 -5.30
C LEU A 248 -2.11 -3.21 -3.96
N PHE A 249 -2.87 -3.17 -2.84
CA PHE A 249 -2.32 -2.93 -1.50
C PHE A 249 -2.91 -3.92 -0.48
N THR A 250 -2.32 -3.96 0.70
CA THR A 250 -2.86 -4.71 1.84
C THR A 250 -4.01 -3.92 2.49
N ASN A 251 -5.11 -4.59 2.83
CA ASN A 251 -6.22 -3.96 3.55
C ASN A 251 -5.92 -3.90 5.06
N GLN A 252 -5.52 -2.75 5.54
CA GLN A 252 -5.11 -2.53 6.92
C GLN A 252 -6.24 -2.79 7.94
N MET A 253 -7.51 -2.59 7.57
CA MET A 253 -8.62 -2.87 8.48
C MET A 253 -8.73 -4.35 8.81
N GLU A 254 -8.43 -5.24 7.88
CA GLU A 254 -8.42 -6.68 8.14
C GLU A 254 -7.20 -7.10 8.98
N LEU A 255 -6.08 -6.39 8.85
CA LEU A 255 -4.93 -6.60 9.75
C LEU A 255 -5.21 -6.09 11.16
N LYS A 256 -5.86 -4.93 11.29
CA LYS A 256 -6.26 -4.36 12.59
C LYS A 256 -7.33 -5.21 13.30
N LYS A 257 -8.14 -5.96 12.57
CA LYS A 257 -9.12 -6.91 13.13
C LYS A 257 -8.48 -8.23 13.55
N ARG A 258 -7.33 -8.56 13.01
CA ARG A 258 -6.53 -9.64 13.59
C ARG A 258 -6.09 -9.09 14.93
N ASP A 259 -6.63 -9.64 16.03
CA ASP A 259 -6.03 -9.47 17.33
C ASP A 259 -4.52 -9.58 17.14
N PRO A 260 -3.72 -8.68 17.73
CA PRO A 260 -2.27 -8.77 17.62
C PRO A 260 -1.94 -10.21 17.88
N VAL A 261 -1.34 -10.91 16.89
CA VAL A 261 -0.94 -12.31 17.07
C VAL A 261 -0.17 -12.27 18.38
N PRO A 262 -0.73 -12.78 19.49
CA PRO A 262 -0.08 -12.62 20.76
C PRO A 262 1.30 -13.21 20.56
N GLN A 263 2.34 -12.38 20.76
CA GLN A 263 3.71 -12.83 20.58
C GLN A 263 3.80 -14.17 21.26
N LEU A 264 4.22 -15.19 20.52
CA LEU A 264 4.28 -16.54 21.07
C LEU A 264 5.10 -16.48 22.35
N PRO A 265 4.59 -17.00 23.46
CA PRO A 265 5.28 -16.93 24.72
C PRO A 265 6.74 -17.41 24.57
N VAL A 266 7.67 -16.70 25.18
CA VAL A 266 9.10 -17.02 25.11
C VAL A 266 9.47 -17.99 26.22
N ASP A 267 8.87 -17.84 27.39
CA ASP A 267 9.13 -18.68 28.52
C ASP A 267 7.98 -19.67 28.84
N PRO A 268 8.27 -20.77 29.55
CA PRO A 268 7.28 -21.81 29.88
C PRO A 268 6.10 -21.29 30.74
N GLU A 269 6.31 -20.31 31.62
CA GLU A 269 5.25 -19.74 32.46
C GLU A 269 4.23 -18.95 31.64
N ASP A 270 4.68 -18.19 30.67
CA ASP A 270 3.81 -17.44 29.78
C ASP A 270 3.03 -18.38 28.84
N TRP A 271 3.63 -19.49 28.41
CA TRP A 271 2.92 -20.54 27.68
C TRP A 271 1.81 -21.17 28.52
N VAL A 272 2.08 -21.49 29.78
CA VAL A 272 1.07 -22.03 30.67
C VAL A 272 -0.10 -21.06 30.82
N ARG A 273 0.19 -19.78 31.06
CA ARG A 273 -0.84 -18.73 31.18
C ARG A 273 -1.68 -18.63 29.91
N THR A 274 -1.02 -18.63 28.75
CA THR A 274 -1.68 -18.53 27.44
C THR A 274 -2.56 -19.75 27.15
N LEU A 275 -2.09 -20.95 27.44
CA LEU A 275 -2.88 -22.18 27.27
C LEU A 275 -4.06 -22.29 28.24
N MET A 276 -3.99 -21.66 29.38
CA MET A 276 -5.11 -21.58 30.33
C MET A 276 -6.21 -20.62 29.85
N MET A 277 -5.88 -19.63 29.03
CA MET A 277 -6.82 -18.63 28.51
C MET A 277 -7.41 -19.02 27.13
N ASP A 278 -6.58 -19.51 26.23
CA ASP A 278 -6.97 -19.87 24.85
C ASP A 278 -6.28 -21.17 24.43
N ARG A 279 -6.95 -22.27 24.65
CA ARG A 279 -6.39 -23.63 24.49
C ARG A 279 -6.21 -24.04 23.03
N ASP A 280 -7.21 -23.80 22.22
CA ASP A 280 -7.31 -24.49 20.92
C ASP A 280 -6.39 -23.92 19.85
N SER A 281 -6.21 -22.58 19.80
CA SER A 281 -5.40 -21.93 18.79
C SER A 281 -3.89 -21.93 19.08
N ARG A 282 -3.50 -22.14 20.38
CA ARG A 282 -2.11 -22.00 20.82
C ARG A 282 -1.38 -23.32 21.02
N LEU A 283 -2.11 -24.39 21.27
CA LEU A 283 -1.50 -25.68 21.48
C LEU A 283 -0.77 -26.19 20.21
N ASP A 284 -1.36 -25.97 19.04
CA ASP A 284 -0.75 -26.35 17.77
C ASP A 284 0.55 -25.58 17.49
N GLU A 285 0.65 -24.33 17.95
CA GLU A 285 1.88 -23.54 17.83
C GLU A 285 2.96 -24.03 18.81
N LEU A 286 2.60 -24.37 20.04
CA LEU A 286 3.54 -24.94 21.01
C LEU A 286 4.13 -26.26 20.49
N LEU A 287 3.31 -27.13 19.90
CA LEU A 287 3.70 -28.45 19.41
C LEU A 287 4.63 -28.39 18.17
N LYS A 288 4.86 -27.23 17.58
CA LYS A 288 5.87 -27.04 16.53
C LYS A 288 7.30 -26.98 17.06
N ASP A 289 7.48 -26.74 18.37
CA ASP A 289 8.79 -26.63 19.01
C ASP A 289 8.90 -27.67 20.14
N GLU A 290 9.58 -28.79 19.84
CA GLU A 290 9.73 -29.93 20.75
C GLU A 290 10.38 -29.54 22.10
N ARG A 291 11.37 -28.65 22.07
CA ARG A 291 12.07 -28.21 23.28
C ARG A 291 11.16 -27.38 24.18
N LYS A 292 10.47 -26.40 23.61
CA LYS A 292 9.51 -25.57 24.35
C LYS A 292 8.37 -26.39 24.90
N THR A 293 7.87 -27.35 24.11
CA THR A 293 6.83 -28.29 24.55
C THR A 293 7.30 -29.08 25.77
N GLY A 294 8.53 -29.61 25.78
CA GLY A 294 9.12 -30.30 26.91
C GLY A 294 9.24 -29.44 28.17
N ASP A 295 9.70 -28.20 28.01
CA ASP A 295 9.83 -27.23 29.12
C ASP A 295 8.46 -26.90 29.75
N VAL A 296 7.42 -26.68 28.93
CA VAL A 296 6.04 -26.42 29.39
C VAL A 296 5.44 -27.63 30.09
N VAL A 297 5.63 -28.81 29.56
CA VAL A 297 5.16 -30.07 30.20
C VAL A 297 5.85 -30.27 31.56
N ALA A 298 7.16 -30.06 31.64
CA ALA A 298 7.90 -30.17 32.89
C ALA A 298 7.38 -29.18 33.95
N LEU A 299 7.17 -27.93 33.55
CA LEU A 299 6.63 -26.90 34.45
C LEU A 299 5.21 -27.22 34.93
N LEU A 300 4.29 -27.61 34.06
CA LEU A 300 2.93 -28.00 34.43
C LEU A 300 2.92 -29.22 35.33
N SER A 301 3.81 -30.20 35.08
CA SER A 301 3.92 -31.40 35.93
C SER A 301 4.43 -31.14 37.33
N SER A 302 5.21 -30.06 37.51
CA SER A 302 5.73 -29.65 38.81
C SER A 302 4.73 -28.91 39.69
N ARG A 303 3.61 -28.45 39.14
CA ARG A 303 2.56 -27.72 39.85
C ARG A 303 1.71 -28.67 40.70
N PRO A 304 1.27 -28.24 41.90
CA PRO A 304 0.51 -29.07 42.81
C PRO A 304 -0.95 -29.28 42.40
N ASP A 305 -1.50 -28.40 41.55
CA ASP A 305 -2.88 -28.44 41.16
C ASP A 305 -3.18 -29.52 40.08
N GLU A 306 -4.38 -30.09 40.20
CA GLU A 306 -4.78 -31.19 39.33
C GLU A 306 -4.98 -30.77 37.88
N ALA A 307 -5.46 -29.54 37.66
CA ALA A 307 -5.69 -28.99 36.31
C ALA A 307 -4.38 -28.85 35.53
N SER A 308 -3.30 -28.33 36.14
CA SER A 308 -1.98 -28.24 35.55
C SER A 308 -1.42 -29.62 35.21
N ARG A 309 -1.56 -30.60 36.08
CA ARG A 309 -1.11 -31.97 35.82
C ARG A 309 -1.92 -32.66 34.69
N HIS A 310 -3.20 -32.39 34.59
CA HIS A 310 -4.02 -32.88 33.47
C HIS A 310 -3.61 -32.26 32.15
N LEU A 311 -3.36 -30.94 32.13
CA LEU A 311 -2.88 -30.23 30.95
C LEU A 311 -1.49 -30.74 30.50
N ALA A 312 -0.56 -30.98 31.44
CA ALA A 312 0.75 -31.56 31.19
C ALA A 312 0.63 -32.92 30.46
N ARG A 313 -0.16 -33.84 31.02
CA ARG A 313 -0.39 -35.15 30.39
C ARG A 313 -0.99 -35.04 29.01
N HIS A 314 -1.90 -34.08 28.85
CA HIS A 314 -2.53 -33.85 27.55
C HIS A 314 -1.54 -33.39 26.50
N ILE A 315 -0.67 -32.39 26.80
CA ILE A 315 0.37 -31.89 25.91
C ILE A 315 1.37 -33.01 25.59
N ASP A 316 1.79 -33.78 26.58
CA ASP A 316 2.75 -34.88 26.42
C ASP A 316 2.21 -36.00 25.50
N VAL A 317 0.97 -36.43 25.72
CA VAL A 317 0.32 -37.39 24.82
C VAL A 317 0.21 -36.86 23.39
N ARG A 318 -0.02 -35.57 23.23
CA ARG A 318 -0.11 -34.94 21.93
C ARG A 318 1.22 -34.78 21.25
N ALA A 319 2.24 -34.36 21.98
CA ALA A 319 3.61 -34.32 21.47
C ALA A 319 4.04 -35.70 20.94
N ASN A 320 3.77 -36.74 21.69
CA ASN A 320 4.05 -38.11 21.29
C ASN A 320 3.20 -38.64 20.11
N GLN A 321 2.01 -38.08 19.89
CA GLN A 321 1.09 -38.44 18.77
C GLN A 321 1.28 -37.58 17.53
N ALA A 322 1.71 -36.34 17.64
CA ALA A 322 2.00 -35.45 16.50
C ALA A 322 3.05 -36.04 15.58
N PHE A 323 3.92 -36.90 16.12
CA PHE A 323 4.92 -37.66 15.35
C PHE A 323 4.38 -38.98 14.80
N SER A 324 3.15 -39.40 15.12
CA SER A 324 2.65 -40.72 14.72
C SER A 324 1.27 -40.77 14.03
N SER A 325 0.30 -39.86 14.19
CA SER A 325 -0.95 -39.79 13.39
C SER A 325 -1.93 -38.68 13.80
N PRO A 326 -2.56 -37.94 12.84
CA PRO A 326 -3.45 -36.78 13.11
C PRO A 326 -4.86 -37.14 13.65
N HIS A 327 -5.35 -38.37 13.53
CA HIS A 327 -6.75 -38.72 13.81
C HIS A 327 -7.09 -39.18 15.24
N ALA A 328 -6.11 -39.52 16.06
CA ALA A 328 -6.32 -39.98 17.43
C ALA A 328 -6.65 -38.84 18.40
N PHE A 329 -6.28 -37.63 18.04
CA PHE A 329 -6.35 -36.43 18.88
C PHE A 329 -7.76 -35.90 19.14
N ALA A 330 -8.60 -35.75 18.13
CA ALA A 330 -9.93 -35.17 18.28
C ALA A 330 -10.84 -35.96 19.27
N ARG A 331 -10.63 -37.27 19.39
CA ARG A 331 -11.35 -38.09 20.32
C ARG A 331 -10.93 -37.90 21.79
N TYR A 332 -9.67 -37.70 22.04
CA TYR A 332 -9.13 -37.53 23.41
C TYR A 332 -9.49 -36.16 23.99
N TRP A 333 -9.46 -35.10 23.20
CA TRP A 333 -9.80 -33.74 23.62
C TRP A 333 -11.26 -33.62 24.11
N ASN A 334 -12.20 -34.23 23.41
CA ASN A 334 -13.60 -34.26 23.84
C ASN A 334 -13.82 -34.95 25.19
N GLN A 335 -12.92 -35.86 25.58
CA GLN A 335 -12.96 -36.50 26.91
C GLN A 335 -12.40 -35.62 28.02
N VAL A 336 -11.31 -34.87 27.71
CA VAL A 336 -10.69 -33.95 28.68
C VAL A 336 -11.58 -32.72 28.91
N GLU A 337 -12.19 -32.18 27.86
CA GLU A 337 -13.14 -31.07 27.97
C GLU A 337 -14.39 -31.46 28.81
N LYS A 338 -14.82 -32.70 28.70
CA LYS A 338 -15.93 -33.23 29.50
C LYS A 338 -15.56 -33.40 30.98
N ALA A 339 -14.31 -33.74 31.27
CA ALA A 339 -13.80 -33.90 32.66
C ALA A 339 -13.49 -32.56 33.36
N LEU A 340 -13.24 -31.47 32.58
CA LEU A 340 -12.94 -30.13 33.12
C LEU A 340 -14.23 -29.28 33.32
N ARG A 341 -15.37 -29.71 32.84
CA ARG A 341 -16.68 -29.05 33.02
C ARG A 341 -17.45 -29.53 34.27
N VAL A 342 -16.90 -30.45 35.05
CA VAL A 342 -17.35 -30.88 36.35
C VAL A 342 -16.53 -30.22 37.41
#